data_6a8105023624d0bf56c972f5a3e05000
#
_entry.id   6a8105023624d0bf56c972f5a3e05000
#
_cell.length_a   1.000
_cell.length_b   1.000
_cell.length_c   1.000
_cell.angle_alpha   90.00
_cell.angle_beta   90.00
_cell.angle_gamma   90.00
#
_symmetry.space_group_name_H-M   'P 1'
#
loop_
_entity.id
_entity.type
_entity.pdbx_description
1 polymer ?
#
loop_
_entity_poly.entity_id
_entity_poly.type
_entity_poly.pdbx_seq_one_letter_code
_entity_poly.pdbx_strand_id
1 'polypeptide(L)'
;MAGFADINHWQLTGRMARDAEVQESNGRKRLRLRVAVHESGPDGTAHFYTVVAFDHVEARAASFAKGQAVRLSGRVSAWRDQQGKERLGLVAEELTAIE
;
A
#
# COMPACT_ATOMS: atom_id res chain seq x y z
N MET A 1 35.05 -3.86 6.72
CA MET A 1 34.30 -3.16 7.75
C MET A 1 32.82 -3.48 7.64
N ALA A 2 32.23 -3.77 8.73
CA ALA A 2 30.80 -4.01 8.73
C ALA A 2 30.09 -2.66 8.59
N GLY A 3 29.34 -2.51 7.53
CA GLY A 3 28.47 -1.39 7.40
C GLY A 3 27.23 -1.56 8.27
N PHE A 4 26.33 -0.66 8.15
CA PHE A 4 25.01 -0.81 8.72
C PHE A 4 24.03 -1.18 7.59
N ALA A 5 22.95 -1.83 7.96
CA ALA A 5 21.89 -2.09 6.99
C ALA A 5 20.95 -0.89 6.96
N ASP A 6 20.61 -0.47 5.76
CA ASP A 6 19.62 0.59 5.60
C ASP A 6 18.24 0.07 6.01
N ILE A 7 17.47 0.96 6.59
CA ILE A 7 16.10 0.66 6.95
C ILE A 7 15.20 1.22 5.85
N ASN A 8 14.32 0.36 5.33
CA ASN A 8 13.33 0.75 4.35
C ASN A 8 12.01 0.14 4.80
N HIS A 9 11.26 0.92 5.58
CA HIS A 9 10.05 0.43 6.21
C HIS A 9 9.05 1.56 6.39
N TRP A 10 7.78 1.27 6.11
CA TRP A 10 6.68 2.18 6.38
C TRP A 10 5.55 1.41 7.06
N GLN A 11 4.70 2.12 7.76
CA GLN A 11 3.54 1.56 8.41
C GLN A 11 2.40 2.58 8.35
N LEU A 12 1.21 2.11 7.99
CA LEU A 12 0.03 2.95 7.90
C LEU A 12 -1.15 2.24 8.56
N THR A 13 -1.99 3.02 9.21
CA THR A 13 -3.33 2.59 9.56
C THR A 13 -4.30 3.58 8.94
N GLY A 14 -5.45 3.10 8.51
CA GLY A 14 -6.44 3.94 7.87
C GLY A 14 -7.65 3.13 7.47
N ARG A 15 -8.42 3.67 6.54
CA ARG A 15 -9.59 2.97 6.01
C ARG A 15 -9.52 2.90 4.51
N MET A 16 -10.03 1.81 3.96
CA MET A 16 -10.11 1.66 2.51
C MET A 16 -11.03 2.73 1.93
N ALA A 17 -10.51 3.51 1.00
CA ALA A 17 -11.28 4.54 0.31
C ALA A 17 -12.19 3.93 -0.76
N ARG A 18 -11.85 2.74 -1.23
CA ARG A 18 -12.62 1.96 -2.20
C ARG A 18 -12.26 0.48 -2.02
N ASP A 19 -13.00 -0.40 -2.68
CA ASP A 19 -12.66 -1.82 -2.67
C ASP A 19 -11.28 -2.04 -3.26
N ALA A 20 -10.55 -2.99 -2.70
CA ALA A 20 -9.26 -3.37 -3.26
C ALA A 20 -9.44 -3.92 -4.68
N GLU A 21 -8.50 -3.59 -5.56
CA GLU A 21 -8.57 -3.99 -6.96
C GLU A 21 -7.45 -4.95 -7.30
N VAL A 22 -7.80 -6.02 -8.01
CA VAL A 22 -6.81 -6.92 -8.58
C VAL A 22 -6.42 -6.37 -9.95
N GLN A 23 -5.14 -6.13 -10.15
CA GLN A 23 -4.62 -5.65 -11.43
C GLN A 23 -3.61 -6.66 -11.96
N GLU A 24 -3.57 -6.79 -13.27
CA GLU A 24 -2.62 -7.68 -13.93
C GLU A 24 -1.85 -6.92 -14.99
N SER A 25 -0.53 -7.11 -15.01
CA SER A 25 0.33 -6.49 -15.99
C SER A 25 1.46 -7.48 -16.29
N ASN A 26 1.66 -7.79 -17.58
CA ASN A 26 2.69 -8.71 -18.04
C ASN A 26 2.61 -10.08 -17.35
N GLY A 27 1.37 -10.57 -17.14
CA GLY A 27 1.16 -11.87 -16.51
C GLY A 27 1.33 -11.87 -15.00
N ARG A 28 1.63 -10.73 -14.40
CA ARG A 28 1.83 -10.61 -12.96
C ARG A 28 0.64 -9.88 -12.34
N LYS A 29 0.07 -10.47 -11.31
CA LYS A 29 -1.05 -9.87 -10.59
C LYS A 29 -0.58 -9.10 -9.39
N ARG A 30 -1.26 -8.00 -9.11
CA ARG A 30 -1.02 -7.21 -7.90
C ARG A 30 -2.34 -6.75 -7.33
N LEU A 31 -2.37 -6.55 -6.02
CA LEU A 31 -3.50 -5.98 -5.32
C LEU A 31 -3.22 -4.50 -5.12
N ARG A 32 -4.15 -3.66 -5.55
CA ARG A 32 -4.03 -2.21 -5.38
C ARG A 32 -5.02 -1.76 -4.33
N LEU A 33 -4.50 -1.04 -3.33
CA LEU A 33 -5.32 -0.52 -2.23
C LEU A 33 -5.22 1.00 -2.23
N ARG A 34 -6.36 1.64 -2.06
CA ARG A 34 -6.41 3.10 -1.88
C ARG A 34 -6.86 3.36 -0.45
N VAL A 35 -5.98 3.94 0.35
CA VAL A 35 -6.18 4.06 1.80
C VAL A 35 -6.26 5.52 2.20
N ALA A 36 -7.30 5.86 2.96
CA ALA A 36 -7.46 7.18 3.53
C ALA A 36 -6.85 7.19 4.92
N VAL A 37 -5.91 8.09 5.13
CA VAL A 37 -5.23 8.27 6.42
C VAL A 37 -5.48 9.70 6.88
N HIS A 38 -6.04 9.85 8.06
CA HIS A 38 -6.34 11.17 8.62
C HIS A 38 -5.13 11.70 9.37
N GLU A 39 -4.74 12.92 9.08
CA GLU A 39 -3.71 13.59 9.85
C GLU A 39 -4.22 13.92 11.23
N SER A 40 -3.30 13.86 12.20
CA SER A 40 -3.56 14.37 13.54
C SER A 40 -3.67 15.89 13.47
N GLY A 41 -4.70 16.44 14.07
CA GLY A 41 -4.84 17.87 14.11
C GLY A 41 -6.30 18.27 14.11
N PRO A 42 -6.57 19.56 14.31
CA PRO A 42 -7.96 20.04 14.46
C PRO A 42 -8.80 19.86 13.20
N ASP A 43 -8.18 19.84 12.03
CA ASP A 43 -8.91 19.74 10.77
C ASP A 43 -9.23 18.31 10.35
N GLY A 44 -8.48 17.33 10.84
CA GLY A 44 -8.70 15.94 10.50
C GLY A 44 -8.66 15.66 9.01
N THR A 45 -7.81 16.36 8.26
CA THR A 45 -7.73 16.20 6.81
C THR A 45 -7.27 14.80 6.45
N ALA A 46 -7.96 14.17 5.52
CA ALA A 46 -7.58 12.85 5.03
C ALA A 46 -6.66 12.97 3.83
N HIS A 47 -5.61 12.16 3.83
CA HIS A 47 -4.73 12.00 2.68
C HIS A 47 -4.89 10.58 2.15
N PHE A 48 -4.77 10.42 0.84
CA PHE A 48 -5.00 9.13 0.20
C PHE A 48 -3.68 8.58 -0.31
N TYR A 49 -3.42 7.33 0.04
CA TYR A 49 -2.20 6.65 -0.37
C TYR A 49 -2.55 5.43 -1.20
N THR A 50 -1.79 5.23 -2.28
CA THR A 50 -1.91 4.02 -3.08
C THR A 50 -0.84 3.02 -2.62
N VAL A 51 -1.28 1.81 -2.31
CA VAL A 51 -0.42 0.75 -1.83
C VAL A 51 -0.63 -0.47 -2.72
N VAL A 52 0.43 -1.18 -3.04
CA VAL A 52 0.34 -2.41 -3.82
C VAL A 52 0.89 -3.59 -3.03
N ALA A 53 0.33 -4.76 -3.27
CA ALA A 53 0.78 -6.01 -2.68
C ALA A 53 0.78 -7.09 -3.75
N PHE A 54 1.70 -8.05 -3.63
CA PHE A 54 1.92 -9.03 -4.69
C PHE A 54 1.54 -10.46 -4.35
N ASP A 55 1.44 -10.81 -3.06
CA ASP A 55 1.15 -12.18 -2.68
C ASP A 55 -0.31 -12.42 -2.35
N HIS A 56 -0.84 -13.56 -2.77
CA HIS A 56 -2.21 -14.00 -2.46
C HIS A 56 -3.26 -12.95 -2.81
N VAL A 57 -3.09 -12.34 -3.98
CA VAL A 57 -3.83 -11.16 -4.40
C VAL A 57 -5.35 -11.40 -4.40
N GLU A 58 -5.79 -12.47 -5.03
CA GLU A 58 -7.22 -12.73 -5.17
C GLU A 58 -7.88 -13.08 -3.84
N ALA A 59 -7.20 -13.86 -3.03
CA ALA A 59 -7.72 -14.24 -1.72
C ALA A 59 -7.85 -13.03 -0.79
N ARG A 60 -6.91 -12.09 -0.89
CA ARG A 60 -6.90 -10.90 -0.03
C ARG A 60 -7.91 -9.85 -0.48
N ALA A 61 -8.19 -9.76 -1.77
CA ALA A 61 -9.07 -8.73 -2.32
C ALA A 61 -10.42 -8.68 -1.61
N ALA A 62 -10.99 -9.83 -1.29
CA ALA A 62 -12.29 -9.91 -0.66
C ALA A 62 -12.31 -9.35 0.76
N SER A 63 -11.16 -9.30 1.43
CA SER A 63 -11.06 -8.84 2.81
C SER A 63 -10.90 -7.33 2.94
N PHE A 64 -10.65 -6.63 1.83
CA PHE A 64 -10.34 -5.20 1.87
C PHE A 64 -11.36 -4.40 1.07
N ALA A 65 -12.57 -4.36 1.59
CA ALA A 65 -13.66 -3.61 0.98
C ALA A 65 -13.65 -2.15 1.44
N LYS A 66 -14.31 -1.31 0.68
CA LYS A 66 -14.46 0.11 1.01
C LYS A 66 -14.94 0.28 2.46
N GLY A 67 -14.28 1.17 3.18
CA GLY A 67 -14.62 1.47 4.57
C GLY A 67 -13.93 0.61 5.61
N GLN A 68 -13.30 -0.49 5.19
CA GLN A 68 -12.62 -1.40 6.12
C GLN A 68 -11.40 -0.71 6.72
N ALA A 69 -11.30 -0.75 8.05
CA ALA A 69 -10.11 -0.27 8.73
C ALA A 69 -8.96 -1.26 8.50
N VAL A 70 -7.78 -0.74 8.23
CA VAL A 70 -6.63 -1.58 7.86
C VAL A 70 -5.37 -1.10 8.55
N ARG A 71 -4.47 -2.05 8.77
CA ARG A 71 -3.08 -1.79 9.15
C ARG A 71 -2.19 -2.43 8.08
N LEU A 72 -1.32 -1.62 7.52
CA LEU A 72 -0.43 -2.05 6.43
C LEU A 72 0.99 -1.69 6.77
N SER A 73 1.93 -2.53 6.36
CA SER A 73 3.34 -2.21 6.48
C SER A 73 4.12 -2.84 5.34
N GLY A 74 5.27 -2.29 5.06
CA GLY A 74 6.10 -2.80 4.00
C GLY A 74 7.30 -1.92 3.73
N ARG A 75 7.66 -1.83 2.45
CA ARG A 75 8.83 -1.09 2.00
C ARG A 75 8.46 -0.10 0.91
N VAL A 76 9.31 0.90 0.74
CA VAL A 76 9.19 1.83 -0.38
C VAL A 76 9.99 1.25 -1.53
N SER A 77 9.38 1.19 -2.71
CA SER A 77 10.02 0.70 -3.91
C SER A 77 10.18 1.84 -4.92
N ALA A 78 11.25 1.80 -5.68
CA ALA A 78 11.50 2.77 -6.74
C ALA A 78 11.62 2.03 -8.06
N TRP A 79 11.09 2.64 -9.11
CA TRP A 79 11.22 2.09 -10.47
C TRP A 79 11.20 3.24 -11.48
N ARG A 80 11.57 2.93 -12.70
CA ARG A 80 11.49 3.89 -13.80
C ARG A 80 10.30 3.54 -14.67
N ASP A 81 9.52 4.55 -15.03
CA ASP A 81 8.40 4.36 -15.93
C ASP A 81 8.88 4.34 -17.40
N GLN A 82 7.94 4.23 -18.32
CA GLN A 82 8.25 4.14 -19.75
C GLN A 82 8.91 5.39 -20.28
N GLN A 83 8.78 6.50 -19.60
CA GLN A 83 9.38 7.77 -19.98
C GLN A 83 10.72 7.99 -19.29
N GLY A 84 11.21 7.02 -18.57
CA GLY A 84 12.47 7.11 -17.85
C GLY A 84 12.41 7.90 -16.56
N LYS A 85 11.22 8.29 -16.13
CA LYS A 85 11.04 9.07 -14.91
C LYS A 85 10.99 8.14 -13.69
N GLU A 86 11.71 8.52 -12.67
CA GLU A 86 11.71 7.74 -11.43
C GLU A 86 10.38 7.88 -10.71
N ARG A 87 9.85 6.75 -10.27
CA ARG A 87 8.61 6.67 -9.51
C ARG A 87 8.86 5.95 -8.21
N LEU A 88 8.13 6.36 -7.17
CA LEU A 88 8.17 5.73 -5.87
C LEU A 88 6.81 5.14 -5.54
N GLY A 89 6.80 4.03 -4.84
CA GLY A 89 5.56 3.41 -4.43
C GLY A 89 5.69 2.66 -3.14
N LEU A 90 4.57 2.47 -2.49
CA LEU A 90 4.47 1.73 -1.25
C LEU A 90 4.09 0.29 -1.56
N VAL A 91 4.97 -0.64 -1.20
CA VAL A 91 4.71 -2.07 -1.37
C VAL A 91 4.42 -2.66 0.00
N ALA A 92 3.24 -3.23 0.16
CA ALA A 92 2.85 -3.83 1.43
C ALA A 92 3.33 -5.27 1.50
N GLU A 93 3.93 -5.60 2.62
CA GLU A 93 4.35 -6.96 2.93
C GLU A 93 3.42 -7.58 3.96
N GLU A 94 2.81 -6.76 4.80
CA GLU A 94 1.83 -7.20 5.78
C GLU A 94 0.56 -6.37 5.65
N LEU A 95 -0.58 -7.06 5.60
CA LEU A 95 -1.89 -6.44 5.45
C LEU A 95 -2.82 -7.08 6.48
N THR A 96 -3.44 -6.25 7.30
CA THR A 96 -4.35 -6.73 8.32
C THR A 96 -5.62 -5.89 8.31
N ALA A 97 -6.77 -6.55 8.20
CA ALA A 97 -8.06 -5.89 8.39
C ALA A 97 -8.30 -5.73 9.89
N ILE A 98 -8.65 -4.55 10.32
CA ILE A 98 -8.90 -4.23 11.72
C ILE A 98 -10.40 -4.06 11.92
N GLU A 99 -10.90 -4.60 12.99
CA GLU A 99 -12.31 -4.42 13.33
C GLU A 99 -12.56 -3.11 14.05
#